data_a62f64908461249a36ffa9b88f3ac615
#
_entry.id   a62f64908461249a36ffa9b88f3ac615
#
_cell.length_a   1.000
_cell.length_b   1.000
_cell.length_c   1.000
_cell.angle_alpha   90.00
_cell.angle_beta   90.00
_cell.angle_gamma   90.00
#
_symmetry.space_group_name_H-M   'P 1'
#
loop_
_entity.id
_entity.type
_entity.pdbx_description
1 polymer ?
#
loop_
_entity_poly.entity_id
_entity_poly.type
_entity_poly.pdbx_seq_one_letter_code
_entity_poly.pdbx_strand_id
1 'polypeptide(L)'
;NHKNMETGSWDQITNASQITNPLAWLEVKDDDSNAHINTHLKLVFNLSKHLMFTAFGSYTYNVIDNAQYLPTSVWAHGQAYRGERKTESLLGDFMLAYKKDFGLHQLNVLGLAEAQKMITRGFYTTATNFSSDRFGYDNLQAGAVRLWEGTGSYYEAPHLASFLGRVNYIYDGKYIATVNARADASSKVGANNKWGFFPSASVAWV
;
A
#
# COMPACT_ATOMS: atom_id res chain seq x y z
N ASN A 1 20.30 33.94 16.40
CA ASN A 1 20.03 33.04 15.25
C ASN A 1 20.78 33.51 13.98
N HIS A 2 22.11 33.54 14.07
CA HIS A 2 22.95 33.95 12.95
C HIS A 2 23.75 32.77 12.44
N LYS A 3 24.08 32.79 11.14
CA LYS A 3 25.06 31.91 10.55
C LYS A 3 26.45 32.52 10.81
N ASN A 4 27.39 31.75 11.35
CA ASN A 4 28.74 32.18 11.51
C ASN A 4 29.37 32.33 10.11
N MET A 5 29.73 33.55 9.74
CA MET A 5 30.21 33.88 8.38
C MET A 5 31.63 33.33 8.10
N GLU A 6 32.38 32.97 9.13
CA GLU A 6 33.73 32.41 8.97
C GLU A 6 33.71 30.89 8.84
N THR A 7 32.85 30.21 9.59
CA THR A 7 32.78 28.74 9.60
C THR A 7 31.65 28.18 8.76
N GLY A 8 30.68 29.03 8.36
CA GLY A 8 29.45 28.61 7.64
C GLY A 8 28.48 27.82 8.49
N SER A 9 28.72 27.62 9.78
CA SER A 9 27.86 26.89 10.71
C SER A 9 26.80 27.79 11.29
N TRP A 10 25.63 27.20 11.61
CA TRP A 10 24.56 27.90 12.33
C TRP A 10 24.86 27.96 13.82
N ASP A 11 24.62 29.14 14.45
CA ASP A 11 24.70 29.26 15.89
C ASP A 11 23.68 28.29 16.53
N GLN A 12 24.20 27.38 17.33
CA GLN A 12 23.40 26.45 18.12
C GLN A 12 23.07 27.02 19.50
N ILE A 13 21.93 26.70 20.05
CA ILE A 13 21.56 27.08 21.41
C ILE A 13 22.36 26.19 22.36
N THR A 14 23.40 26.70 22.94
CA THR A 14 24.39 25.97 23.77
C THR A 14 23.80 25.31 25.03
N ASN A 15 22.62 25.74 25.50
CA ASN A 15 21.98 25.26 26.73
C ASN A 15 20.84 24.26 26.50
N ALA A 16 20.55 23.92 25.24
CA ALA A 16 19.51 22.95 24.89
C ALA A 16 20.10 21.90 23.94
N SER A 17 20.62 20.84 24.48
CA SER A 17 21.38 19.80 23.78
C SER A 17 20.61 19.06 22.68
N GLN A 18 19.36 19.42 22.37
CA GLN A 18 18.50 18.77 21.38
C GLN A 18 17.75 19.72 20.44
N ILE A 19 17.98 21.04 20.52
CA ILE A 19 17.29 22.00 19.64
C ILE A 19 18.26 22.55 18.62
N THR A 20 18.21 22.00 17.40
CA THR A 20 18.91 22.53 16.24
C THR A 20 18.29 23.88 15.84
N ASN A 21 19.12 24.83 15.36
CA ASN A 21 18.63 26.09 14.85
C ASN A 21 17.59 25.84 13.72
N PRO A 22 16.35 26.36 13.83
CA PRO A 22 15.31 26.10 12.83
C PRO A 22 15.69 26.54 11.41
N LEU A 23 16.55 27.54 11.25
CA LEU A 23 17.01 27.99 9.94
C LEU A 23 18.01 27.02 9.30
N ALA A 24 18.72 26.21 10.08
CA ALA A 24 19.61 25.18 9.57
C ALA A 24 18.82 24.08 8.83
N TRP A 25 17.58 23.82 9.22
CA TRP A 25 16.71 22.85 8.54
C TRP A 25 16.38 23.21 7.10
N LEU A 26 16.54 24.49 6.71
CA LEU A 26 16.38 24.91 5.30
C LEU A 26 17.52 24.38 4.40
N GLU A 27 18.61 23.91 4.97
CA GLU A 27 19.72 23.29 4.23
C GLU A 27 19.59 21.77 4.07
N VAL A 28 18.60 21.16 4.72
CA VAL A 28 18.29 19.73 4.58
C VAL A 28 17.75 19.48 3.18
N LYS A 29 18.30 18.47 2.52
CA LYS A 29 17.74 17.94 1.28
C LYS A 29 16.89 16.74 1.62
N ASP A 30 15.63 16.78 1.20
CA ASP A 30 14.64 15.72 1.46
C ASP A 30 13.81 15.55 0.20
N ASP A 31 14.15 14.53 -0.58
CA ASP A 31 13.57 14.28 -1.90
C ASP A 31 12.88 12.91 -1.89
N ASP A 32 11.57 12.96 -2.02
CA ASP A 32 10.72 11.79 -2.18
C ASP A 32 10.18 11.70 -3.60
N SER A 33 10.29 10.56 -4.22
CA SER A 33 9.64 10.29 -5.50
C SER A 33 8.73 9.08 -5.42
N ASN A 34 7.60 9.17 -6.14
CA ASN A 34 6.63 8.10 -6.22
C ASN A 34 6.22 7.87 -7.68
N ALA A 35 6.51 6.69 -8.20
CA ALA A 35 6.04 6.24 -9.50
C ALA A 35 4.95 5.17 -9.30
N HIS A 36 3.74 5.46 -9.79
CA HIS A 36 2.58 4.59 -9.66
C HIS A 36 2.00 4.25 -11.04
N ILE A 37 1.86 2.96 -11.33
CA ILE A 37 1.20 2.44 -12.51
C ILE A 37 0.06 1.53 -12.05
N ASN A 38 -1.13 1.81 -12.54
CA ASN A 38 -2.29 0.93 -12.35
C ASN A 38 -2.91 0.63 -13.71
N THR A 39 -3.05 -0.65 -14.02
CA THR A 39 -3.72 -1.13 -15.23
C THR A 39 -4.78 -2.14 -14.86
N HIS A 40 -5.91 -2.11 -15.56
CA HIS A 40 -6.97 -3.08 -15.37
C HIS A 40 -7.65 -3.45 -16.68
N LEU A 41 -8.18 -4.65 -16.71
CA LEU A 41 -9.00 -5.16 -17.80
C LEU A 41 -10.28 -5.74 -17.22
N LYS A 42 -11.42 -5.36 -17.78
CA LYS A 42 -12.73 -5.92 -17.46
C LYS A 42 -13.37 -6.48 -18.71
N LEU A 43 -13.73 -7.75 -18.68
CA LEU A 43 -14.45 -8.44 -19.73
C LEU A 43 -15.82 -8.81 -19.20
N VAL A 44 -16.87 -8.51 -19.98
CA VAL A 44 -18.26 -8.82 -19.63
C VAL A 44 -18.85 -9.66 -20.74
N PHE A 45 -19.36 -10.83 -20.38
CA PHE A 45 -20.00 -11.78 -21.29
C PHE A 45 -21.45 -11.98 -20.88
N ASN A 46 -22.39 -11.61 -21.74
CA ASN A 46 -23.80 -11.94 -21.58
C ASN A 46 -24.03 -13.37 -22.11
N LEU A 47 -23.94 -14.36 -21.22
CA LEU A 47 -24.08 -15.77 -21.57
C LEU A 47 -25.53 -16.12 -21.95
N SER A 48 -26.50 -15.41 -21.37
CA SER A 48 -27.90 -15.48 -21.75
C SER A 48 -28.63 -14.18 -21.33
N LYS A 49 -29.95 -14.09 -21.59
CA LYS A 49 -30.79 -12.96 -21.15
C LYS A 49 -30.78 -12.79 -19.61
N HIS A 50 -30.44 -13.83 -18.87
CA HIS A 50 -30.51 -13.86 -17.42
C HIS A 50 -29.16 -14.09 -16.75
N LEU A 51 -28.12 -14.45 -17.51
CA LEU A 51 -26.81 -14.86 -16.97
C LEU A 51 -25.69 -14.02 -17.57
N MET A 52 -24.94 -13.36 -16.71
CA MET A 52 -23.79 -12.54 -17.04
C MET A 52 -22.55 -13.05 -16.32
N PHE A 53 -21.46 -13.20 -17.03
CA PHE A 53 -20.16 -13.49 -16.49
C PHE A 53 -19.25 -12.26 -16.66
N THR A 54 -18.54 -11.90 -15.61
CA THR A 54 -17.55 -10.83 -15.63
C THR A 54 -16.21 -11.38 -15.17
N ALA A 55 -15.17 -11.15 -15.94
CA ALA A 55 -13.80 -11.36 -15.54
C ALA A 55 -13.12 -9.98 -15.40
N PHE A 56 -12.48 -9.74 -14.27
CA PHE A 56 -11.72 -8.53 -14.02
C PHE A 56 -10.31 -8.89 -13.57
N GLY A 57 -9.33 -8.18 -14.07
CA GLY A 57 -7.96 -8.30 -13.66
C GLY A 57 -7.33 -6.92 -13.50
N SER A 58 -6.54 -6.71 -12.47
CA SER A 58 -5.78 -5.48 -12.29
C SER A 58 -4.35 -5.79 -11.88
N TYR A 59 -3.44 -4.95 -12.36
CA TYR A 59 -2.03 -4.94 -11.97
C TYR A 59 -1.66 -3.55 -11.50
N THR A 60 -1.10 -3.47 -10.31
CA THR A 60 -0.59 -2.23 -9.72
C THR A 60 0.91 -2.38 -9.47
N TYR A 61 1.68 -1.41 -9.91
CA TYR A 61 3.11 -1.27 -9.63
C TYR A 61 3.37 0.08 -9.01
N ASN A 62 3.99 0.11 -7.84
CA ASN A 62 4.30 1.32 -7.10
C ASN A 62 5.74 1.27 -6.62
N VAL A 63 6.50 2.32 -6.90
CA VAL A 63 7.87 2.53 -6.41
C VAL A 63 7.92 3.84 -5.67
N ILE A 64 8.39 3.79 -4.44
CA ILE A 64 8.68 4.96 -3.61
C ILE A 64 10.17 4.97 -3.33
N ASP A 65 10.82 6.05 -3.75
CA ASP A 65 12.21 6.35 -3.43
C ASP A 65 12.25 7.49 -2.44
N ASN A 66 12.97 7.30 -1.33
CA ASN A 66 13.20 8.33 -0.32
C ASN A 66 14.70 8.63 -0.25
N ALA A 67 15.05 9.91 -0.28
CA ALA A 67 16.42 10.38 -0.21
C ALA A 67 16.53 11.59 0.69
N GLN A 68 17.30 11.49 1.77
CA GLN A 68 17.48 12.58 2.71
C GLN A 68 18.96 12.82 2.98
N TYR A 69 19.34 14.07 3.09
CA TYR A 69 20.66 14.49 3.52
C TYR A 69 20.57 15.59 4.57
N LEU A 70 21.13 15.31 5.73
CA LEU A 70 21.36 16.26 6.81
C LEU A 70 22.80 16.76 6.69
N PRO A 71 23.05 18.02 6.26
CA PRO A 71 24.39 18.53 6.09
C PRO A 71 25.11 18.72 7.42
N THR A 72 26.43 18.90 7.38
CA THR A 72 27.28 19.09 8.57
C THR A 72 26.93 20.36 9.36
N SER A 73 26.27 21.32 8.74
CA SER A 73 25.70 22.51 9.39
C SER A 73 24.47 22.21 10.28
N VAL A 74 23.76 21.10 10.04
CA VAL A 74 22.59 20.65 10.80
C VAL A 74 22.95 19.53 11.77
N TRP A 75 23.69 18.56 11.27
CA TRP A 75 24.13 17.38 12.01
C TRP A 75 25.66 17.27 11.95
N ALA A 76 26.34 17.35 13.09
CA ALA A 76 27.79 17.54 13.17
C ALA A 76 28.66 16.60 12.31
N HIS A 77 28.12 15.45 11.94
CA HIS A 77 28.81 14.45 11.14
C HIS A 77 28.24 14.29 9.71
N GLY A 78 27.24 15.08 9.35
CA GLY A 78 26.45 14.84 8.15
C GLY A 78 25.81 13.45 8.15
N GLN A 79 24.61 13.32 7.61
CA GLN A 79 23.92 12.05 7.50
C GLN A 79 23.19 11.96 6.18
N ALA A 80 23.34 10.85 5.48
CA ALA A 80 22.60 10.53 4.28
C ALA A 80 21.76 9.28 4.49
N TYR A 81 20.49 9.33 4.05
CA TYR A 81 19.57 8.22 4.00
C TYR A 81 19.13 7.96 2.58
N ARG A 82 19.05 6.71 2.19
CA ARG A 82 18.40 6.25 0.95
C ARG A 82 17.53 5.04 1.25
N GLY A 83 16.31 5.05 0.75
CA GLY A 83 15.39 3.92 0.85
C GLY A 83 14.58 3.76 -0.42
N GLU A 84 14.29 2.52 -0.78
CA GLU A 84 13.38 2.18 -1.87
C GLU A 84 12.35 1.19 -1.37
N ARG A 85 11.09 1.39 -1.73
CA ARG A 85 10.00 0.42 -1.54
C ARG A 85 9.28 0.19 -2.86
N LYS A 86 9.25 -1.07 -3.28
CA LYS A 86 8.48 -1.55 -4.44
C LYS A 86 7.30 -2.38 -3.97
N THR A 87 6.12 -2.06 -4.48
CA THR A 87 4.90 -2.84 -4.25
C THR A 87 4.31 -3.23 -5.60
N GLU A 88 4.11 -4.51 -5.78
CA GLU A 88 3.43 -5.11 -6.93
C GLU A 88 2.16 -5.80 -6.43
N SER A 89 1.02 -5.54 -7.04
CA SER A 89 -0.24 -6.21 -6.72
C SER A 89 -0.90 -6.72 -7.99
N LEU A 90 -1.26 -7.99 -7.96
CA LEU A 90 -2.06 -8.64 -9.00
C LEU A 90 -3.37 -9.10 -8.36
N LEU A 91 -4.50 -8.67 -8.93
CA LEU A 91 -5.84 -9.05 -8.52
C LEU A 91 -6.60 -9.63 -9.71
N GLY A 92 -7.34 -10.70 -9.47
CA GLY A 92 -8.27 -11.29 -10.43
C GLY A 92 -9.60 -11.61 -9.78
N ASP A 93 -10.70 -11.19 -10.43
CA ASP A 93 -12.07 -11.43 -10.02
C ASP A 93 -12.84 -12.15 -11.11
N PHE A 94 -13.62 -13.16 -10.73
CA PHE A 94 -14.58 -13.83 -11.58
C PHE A 94 -15.97 -13.79 -10.95
N MET A 95 -16.88 -13.12 -11.63
CA MET A 95 -18.23 -12.90 -11.12
C MET A 95 -19.26 -13.53 -12.07
N LEU A 96 -20.18 -14.29 -11.52
CA LEU A 96 -21.34 -14.83 -12.22
C LEU A 96 -22.61 -14.23 -11.60
N ALA A 97 -23.39 -13.51 -12.39
CA ALA A 97 -24.62 -12.87 -11.99
C ALA A 97 -25.80 -13.46 -12.77
N TYR A 98 -26.80 -13.96 -12.05
CA TYR A 98 -28.04 -14.43 -12.62
C TYR A 98 -29.18 -13.55 -12.13
N LYS A 99 -30.00 -13.05 -13.05
CA LYS A 99 -31.21 -12.27 -12.76
C LYS A 99 -32.39 -12.79 -13.57
N LYS A 100 -33.51 -13.06 -12.89
CA LYS A 100 -34.74 -13.49 -13.55
C LYS A 100 -35.96 -12.98 -12.80
N ASP A 101 -36.87 -12.41 -13.58
CA ASP A 101 -38.19 -12.01 -13.13
C ASP A 101 -39.24 -13.04 -13.66
N PHE A 102 -40.14 -13.50 -12.80
CA PHE A 102 -41.18 -14.47 -13.14
C PHE A 102 -42.45 -14.18 -12.36
N GLY A 103 -43.38 -13.48 -13.02
CA GLY A 103 -44.63 -12.99 -12.39
C GLY A 103 -44.30 -11.95 -11.30
N LEU A 104 -44.77 -12.20 -10.07
CA LEU A 104 -44.52 -11.36 -8.91
C LEU A 104 -43.16 -11.62 -8.24
N HIS A 105 -42.35 -12.55 -8.76
CA HIS A 105 -41.10 -12.97 -8.17
C HIS A 105 -39.91 -12.40 -8.94
N GLN A 106 -38.92 -11.92 -8.22
CA GLN A 106 -37.61 -11.52 -8.78
C GLN A 106 -36.51 -12.26 -8.03
N LEU A 107 -35.64 -12.91 -8.77
CA LEU A 107 -34.49 -13.64 -8.22
C LEU A 107 -33.19 -13.05 -8.78
N ASN A 108 -32.32 -12.63 -7.88
CA ASN A 108 -30.97 -12.22 -8.21
C ASN A 108 -29.99 -13.10 -7.45
N VAL A 109 -29.10 -13.78 -8.16
CA VAL A 109 -28.05 -14.62 -7.60
C VAL A 109 -26.70 -14.10 -8.08
N LEU A 110 -25.74 -13.98 -7.17
CA LEU A 110 -24.37 -13.56 -7.44
C LEU A 110 -23.41 -14.57 -6.84
N GLY A 111 -22.46 -15.03 -7.64
CA GLY A 111 -21.26 -15.73 -7.20
C GLY A 111 -20.01 -14.94 -7.59
N LEU A 112 -19.06 -14.80 -6.68
CA LEU A 112 -17.78 -14.14 -6.91
C LEU A 112 -16.65 -15.01 -6.39
N ALA A 113 -15.59 -15.13 -7.17
CA ALA A 113 -14.29 -15.66 -6.74
C ALA A 113 -13.22 -14.60 -6.99
N GLU A 114 -12.43 -14.28 -5.98
CA GLU A 114 -11.37 -13.28 -6.01
C GLU A 114 -10.06 -13.91 -5.57
N ALA A 115 -8.96 -13.56 -6.22
CA ALA A 115 -7.62 -13.89 -5.80
C ALA A 115 -6.71 -12.68 -5.94
N GLN A 116 -5.93 -12.40 -4.89
CA GLN A 116 -4.97 -11.31 -4.88
C GLN A 116 -3.61 -11.81 -4.39
N LYS A 117 -2.57 -11.36 -5.07
CA LYS A 117 -1.17 -11.50 -4.65
C LYS A 117 -0.56 -10.11 -4.59
N MET A 118 0.04 -9.75 -3.44
CA MET A 118 0.78 -8.51 -3.28
C MET A 118 2.21 -8.85 -2.88
N ILE A 119 3.18 -8.24 -3.54
CA ILE A 119 4.60 -8.37 -3.22
C ILE A 119 5.10 -6.99 -2.82
N THR A 120 5.63 -6.87 -1.62
CA THR A 120 6.30 -5.66 -1.14
C THR A 120 7.73 -6.01 -0.81
N ARG A 121 8.67 -5.26 -1.37
CA ARG A 121 10.09 -5.40 -1.09
C ARG A 121 10.72 -4.02 -1.01
N GLY A 122 11.72 -3.89 -0.21
CA GLY A 122 12.46 -2.65 -0.09
C GLY A 122 13.77 -2.83 0.62
N PHE A 123 14.55 -1.78 0.56
CA PHE A 123 15.77 -1.64 1.33
C PHE A 123 15.91 -0.19 1.79
N TYR A 124 16.70 0.01 2.80
CA TYR A 124 17.12 1.31 3.27
C TYR A 124 18.55 1.26 3.81
N THR A 125 19.24 2.38 3.73
CA THR A 125 20.58 2.50 4.25
C THR A 125 20.88 3.92 4.70
N THR A 126 21.65 4.04 5.77
CA THR A 126 22.09 5.31 6.34
C THR A 126 23.62 5.33 6.44
N ALA A 127 24.22 6.41 5.96
CA ALA A 127 25.65 6.68 6.10
C ALA A 127 25.85 8.00 6.85
N THR A 128 26.91 8.07 7.66
CA THR A 128 27.27 9.27 8.43
C THR A 128 28.77 9.53 8.35
N ASN A 129 29.19 10.63 8.94
CA ASN A 129 30.58 11.07 8.99
C ASN A 129 31.12 11.41 7.61
N PHE A 130 30.47 12.37 6.96
CA PHE A 130 30.89 12.93 5.69
C PHE A 130 31.97 14.00 5.88
N SER A 131 33.03 13.94 5.08
CA SER A 131 34.04 14.96 5.03
C SER A 131 33.63 16.20 4.21
N SER A 132 32.55 16.12 3.46
CA SER A 132 32.04 17.19 2.59
C SER A 132 30.56 16.98 2.29
N ASP A 133 29.77 18.06 2.31
CA ASP A 133 28.35 18.07 1.99
C ASP A 133 28.06 18.07 0.47
N ARG A 134 29.10 18.06 -0.36
CA ARG A 134 29.03 18.30 -1.81
C ARG A 134 28.10 17.29 -2.53
N PHE A 135 28.15 16.03 -2.15
CA PHE A 135 27.44 14.96 -2.85
C PHE A 135 26.07 14.63 -2.21
N GLY A 136 25.83 15.09 -0.99
CA GLY A 136 24.60 14.80 -0.27
C GLY A 136 24.31 13.30 -0.19
N TYR A 137 23.10 12.90 -0.52
CA TYR A 137 22.67 11.49 -0.56
C TYR A 137 23.08 10.74 -1.85
N ASP A 138 23.66 11.41 -2.84
CA ASP A 138 24.03 10.77 -4.13
C ASP A 138 25.31 9.93 -4.04
N ASN A 139 26.11 10.11 -2.98
CA ASN A 139 27.31 9.32 -2.74
C ASN A 139 27.42 8.86 -1.29
N LEU A 140 26.70 7.79 -0.96
CA LEU A 140 26.76 7.20 0.38
C LEU A 140 28.16 6.67 0.76
N GLN A 141 29.01 6.37 -0.23
CA GLN A 141 30.36 5.87 0.00
C GLN A 141 31.28 6.93 0.59
N ALA A 142 30.97 8.22 0.41
CA ALA A 142 31.74 9.33 0.99
C ALA A 142 31.54 9.44 2.51
N GLY A 143 30.49 8.87 3.09
CA GLY A 143 30.35 8.74 4.54
C GLY A 143 31.27 7.64 5.08
N ALA A 144 32.04 7.93 6.10
CA ALA A 144 33.01 6.98 6.68
C ALA A 144 32.34 5.87 7.50
N VAL A 145 31.13 6.11 8.00
CA VAL A 145 30.39 5.17 8.87
C VAL A 145 29.08 4.76 8.22
N ARG A 146 28.86 3.44 8.16
CA ARG A 146 27.55 2.84 7.82
C ARG A 146 26.85 2.47 9.11
N LEU A 147 25.66 3.01 9.32
CA LEU A 147 24.87 2.66 10.50
C LEU A 147 24.24 1.31 10.29
N TRP A 148 24.65 0.33 11.09
CA TRP A 148 24.07 -1.02 11.07
C TRP A 148 22.56 -0.98 11.32
N GLU A 149 22.12 -0.25 12.34
CA GLU A 149 20.70 -0.11 12.70
C GLU A 149 19.90 0.69 11.65
N GLY A 150 20.61 1.50 10.85
CA GLY A 150 20.03 2.28 9.75
C GLY A 150 20.10 1.58 8.39
N THR A 151 20.43 0.27 8.33
CA THR A 151 20.54 -0.47 7.08
C THR A 151 19.74 -1.76 7.15
N GLY A 152 18.88 -1.99 6.18
CA GLY A 152 18.05 -3.19 6.15
C GLY A 152 17.34 -3.41 4.84
N SER A 153 16.72 -4.57 4.72
CA SER A 153 15.84 -4.92 3.62
C SER A 153 14.70 -5.81 4.12
N TYR A 154 13.60 -5.80 3.38
CA TYR A 154 12.43 -6.60 3.72
C TYR A 154 11.74 -7.12 2.46
N TYR A 155 11.04 -8.24 2.63
CA TYR A 155 10.24 -8.87 1.60
C TYR A 155 8.98 -9.46 2.22
N GLU A 156 7.83 -9.10 1.67
CA GLU A 156 6.53 -9.66 2.02
C GLU A 156 5.77 -10.05 0.75
N ALA A 157 5.11 -11.19 0.78
CA ALA A 157 4.30 -11.67 -0.35
C ALA A 157 2.98 -12.30 0.11
N PRO A 158 2.06 -11.52 0.70
CA PRO A 158 0.75 -12.03 1.09
C PRO A 158 -0.10 -12.41 -0.11
N HIS A 159 -0.88 -13.48 0.08
CA HIS A 159 -1.91 -13.95 -0.83
C HIS A 159 -3.26 -13.90 -0.13
N LEU A 160 -4.28 -13.47 -0.84
CA LEU A 160 -5.68 -13.47 -0.41
C LEU A 160 -6.50 -14.25 -1.44
N ALA A 161 -7.49 -14.98 -0.95
CA ALA A 161 -8.51 -15.62 -1.79
C ALA A 161 -9.87 -15.46 -1.11
N SER A 162 -10.88 -15.12 -1.89
CA SER A 162 -12.23 -14.88 -1.38
C SER A 162 -13.27 -15.52 -2.28
N PHE A 163 -14.32 -16.04 -1.67
CA PHE A 163 -15.51 -16.51 -2.36
C PHE A 163 -16.74 -15.84 -1.74
N LEU A 164 -17.62 -15.33 -2.57
CA LEU A 164 -18.89 -14.72 -2.15
C LEU A 164 -20.04 -15.35 -2.91
N GLY A 165 -21.08 -15.74 -2.19
CA GLY A 165 -22.39 -16.06 -2.72
C GLY A 165 -23.45 -15.12 -2.15
N ARG A 166 -24.34 -14.61 -3.00
CA ARG A 166 -25.50 -13.81 -2.60
C ARG A 166 -26.75 -14.31 -3.32
N VAL A 167 -27.82 -14.45 -2.58
CA VAL A 167 -29.15 -14.65 -3.13
C VAL A 167 -30.05 -13.54 -2.61
N ASN A 168 -30.65 -12.78 -3.52
CA ASN A 168 -31.67 -11.78 -3.22
C ASN A 168 -32.97 -12.17 -3.90
N TYR A 169 -34.03 -12.26 -3.13
CA TYR A 169 -35.37 -12.63 -3.60
C TYR A 169 -36.35 -11.55 -3.22
N ILE A 170 -37.17 -11.16 -4.19
CA ILE A 170 -38.21 -10.13 -4.03
C ILE A 170 -39.56 -10.73 -4.47
N TYR A 171 -40.59 -10.58 -3.63
CA TYR A 171 -41.95 -10.99 -3.92
C TYR A 171 -42.90 -9.78 -3.91
N ASP A 172 -43.65 -9.61 -4.98
CA ASP A 172 -44.63 -8.52 -5.19
C ASP A 172 -44.05 -7.10 -5.00
N GLY A 173 -42.76 -6.94 -5.19
CA GLY A 173 -42.05 -5.67 -4.89
C GLY A 173 -42.06 -5.24 -3.42
N LYS A 174 -42.70 -6.05 -2.54
CA LYS A 174 -42.94 -5.70 -1.13
C LYS A 174 -42.07 -6.49 -0.16
N TYR A 175 -41.89 -7.77 -0.37
CA TYR A 175 -41.16 -8.64 0.54
C TYR A 175 -39.79 -8.94 -0.07
N ILE A 176 -38.75 -8.56 0.63
CA ILE A 176 -37.38 -8.71 0.17
C ILE A 176 -36.62 -9.58 1.16
N ALA A 177 -35.97 -10.63 0.69
CA ALA A 177 -35.07 -11.47 1.47
C ALA A 177 -33.71 -11.54 0.80
N THR A 178 -32.63 -11.36 1.58
CA THR A 178 -31.27 -11.50 1.09
C THR A 178 -30.46 -12.39 2.01
N VAL A 179 -29.71 -13.32 1.41
CA VAL A 179 -28.73 -14.17 2.10
C VAL A 179 -27.38 -13.99 1.43
N ASN A 180 -26.35 -13.80 2.24
CA ASN A 180 -24.97 -13.76 1.77
C ASN A 180 -24.14 -14.78 2.54
N ALA A 181 -23.16 -15.33 1.86
CA ALA A 181 -22.10 -16.15 2.47
C ALA A 181 -20.77 -15.74 1.86
N ARG A 182 -19.79 -15.41 2.70
CA ARG A 182 -18.44 -15.06 2.27
C ARG A 182 -17.43 -15.95 2.99
N ALA A 183 -16.46 -16.45 2.25
CA ALA A 183 -15.31 -17.16 2.78
C ALA A 183 -14.03 -16.44 2.31
N ASP A 184 -13.17 -16.06 3.25
CA ASP A 184 -11.92 -15.37 2.99
C ASP A 184 -10.74 -16.16 3.54
N ALA A 185 -9.68 -16.28 2.74
CA ALA A 185 -8.43 -16.88 3.15
C ALA A 185 -7.27 -15.90 3.02
N SER A 186 -6.33 -15.95 3.97
CA SER A 186 -5.12 -15.14 3.95
C SER A 186 -3.89 -15.98 4.28
N SER A 187 -2.81 -15.77 3.53
CA SER A 187 -1.52 -16.39 3.83
C SER A 187 -0.82 -15.80 5.06
N LYS A 188 -1.28 -14.64 5.55
CA LYS A 188 -0.76 -14.00 6.78
C LYS A 188 -1.26 -14.68 8.06
N VAL A 189 -2.28 -15.52 7.96
CA VAL A 189 -2.86 -16.26 9.10
C VAL A 189 -2.23 -17.65 9.20
N GLY A 190 -2.07 -18.15 10.43
CA GLY A 190 -1.44 -19.46 10.70
C GLY A 190 -2.11 -20.62 9.96
N ALA A 191 -1.37 -21.69 9.74
CA ALA A 191 -1.72 -22.80 8.84
C ALA A 191 -3.09 -23.46 9.12
N ASN A 192 -3.53 -23.46 10.38
CA ASN A 192 -4.76 -24.14 10.79
C ASN A 192 -6.02 -23.25 10.73
N ASN A 193 -5.90 -21.93 10.51
CA ASN A 193 -7.02 -20.99 10.55
C ASN A 193 -7.01 -20.03 9.35
N LYS A 194 -6.61 -20.51 8.17
CA LYS A 194 -6.48 -19.66 6.98
C LYS A 194 -7.80 -19.15 6.45
N TRP A 195 -8.91 -19.83 6.70
CA TRP A 195 -10.24 -19.50 6.21
C TRP A 195 -11.12 -18.92 7.30
N GLY A 196 -11.73 -17.75 7.02
CA GLY A 196 -12.86 -17.21 7.77
C GLY A 196 -14.15 -17.35 6.98
N PHE A 197 -15.27 -17.66 7.64
CA PHE A 197 -16.57 -17.76 7.03
C PHE A 197 -17.55 -16.75 7.67
N PHE A 198 -18.23 -15.97 6.83
CA PHE A 198 -19.04 -14.81 7.23
C PHE A 198 -20.43 -14.86 6.57
N PRO A 199 -21.40 -15.56 7.18
CA PRO A 199 -22.77 -15.56 6.71
C PRO A 199 -23.52 -14.32 7.18
N SER A 200 -24.47 -13.83 6.35
CA SER A 200 -25.42 -12.80 6.75
C SER A 200 -26.77 -12.99 6.05
N ALA A 201 -27.84 -12.56 6.70
CA ALA A 201 -29.19 -12.58 6.14
C ALA A 201 -29.93 -11.29 6.52
N SER A 202 -30.83 -10.85 5.66
CA SER A 202 -31.72 -9.72 5.91
C SER A 202 -33.10 -9.94 5.28
N VAL A 203 -34.11 -9.36 5.90
CA VAL A 203 -35.47 -9.29 5.37
C VAL A 203 -35.97 -7.85 5.44
N ALA A 204 -36.72 -7.42 4.46
CA ALA A 204 -37.37 -6.11 4.43
C ALA A 204 -38.83 -6.24 3.90
N TRP A 205 -39.67 -5.35 4.38
CA TRP A 205 -41.03 -5.13 3.90
C TRP A 205 -41.17 -3.65 3.54
N VAL A 206 -41.76 -3.38 2.35
CA VAL A 206 -41.94 -2.02 1.80
C VAL A 206 -43.43 -1.76 1.63
#